data_985d23faefdbf86b82190d1d66ba345f
#
_entry.id   985d23faefdbf86b82190d1d66ba345f
#
_cell.length_a   1.000
_cell.length_b   1.000
_cell.length_c   1.000
_cell.angle_alpha   90.00
_cell.angle_beta   90.00
_cell.angle_gamma   90.00
#
_symmetry.space_group_name_H-M   'P 1'
#
loop_
_entity.id
_entity.type
_entity.pdbx_description
1 polymer ?
#
loop_
_entity_poly.entity_id
_entity_poly.type
_entity_poly.pdbx_seq_one_letter_code
_entity_poly.pdbx_strand_id
1 'polypeptide(L)'
;FKGSTLSVTLTEQMLDKQGYAAFEYSAWLADNKENTVSTRRVSVKSWVYKFPEMKISSKLKYDMAPTTLRVALSGIKDGDYPGVTYSREWIYDKENLVITKDEGDTKEFTIENPGKYTLMVVFKDNRNNEQRIENTFVVDEQTPMNVEMTPKFSNKYMRAPLDVTLRSNIKLSHSADSIDTVTYKVNGEVIPSGKNYWAQLISGLKEKKYEITIDVVSKLGQRGSASVEFDVVKNAVPNCTLSYTETNLSWSFTNKCDDTDGKMVRYEWFINGELRNVFGSTATLSKNLNRGKQDIKVIAYDDSGDFATQHVTVFGPAEEASKSENTVSIPSSE
;
A
#
# COMPACT_ATOMS: atom_id res chain seq x y z
N PHE A 1 45.40 51.23 55.37
CA PHE A 1 46.43 50.35 54.80
C PHE A 1 47.76 51.05 54.78
N LYS A 2 48.78 50.56 55.50
CA LYS A 2 50.15 50.94 55.33
C LYS A 2 50.87 49.83 54.55
N GLY A 3 50.93 49.94 53.20
CA GLY A 3 51.58 48.96 52.35
C GLY A 3 51.48 49.34 50.85
N SER A 4 52.40 48.85 50.03
CA SER A 4 52.46 49.12 48.61
C SER A 4 51.49 48.15 47.78
N THR A 5 50.81 47.22 48.42
CA THR A 5 49.98 46.24 47.75
C THR A 5 48.61 46.20 48.40
N LEU A 6 47.53 46.29 47.58
CA LEU A 6 46.15 46.05 47.96
C LEU A 6 45.70 44.82 47.24
N SER A 7 45.20 43.86 48.05
CA SER A 7 44.57 42.63 47.51
C SER A 7 43.05 42.67 47.75
N VAL A 8 42.30 42.49 46.69
CA VAL A 8 40.83 42.43 46.76
C VAL A 8 40.38 41.08 46.24
N THR A 9 39.60 40.35 47.04
CA THR A 9 38.97 39.14 46.59
C THR A 9 37.66 39.45 45.91
N LEU A 10 37.53 39.09 44.65
CA LEU A 10 36.31 39.30 43.88
C LEU A 10 35.29 38.19 44.22
N THR A 11 34.05 38.61 44.53
CA THR A 11 32.92 37.70 44.71
C THR A 11 31.92 37.91 43.56
N GLU A 12 31.05 36.93 43.32
CA GLU A 12 30.00 37.00 42.31
C GLU A 12 29.13 38.25 42.46
N GLN A 13 28.86 38.65 43.70
CA GLN A 13 28.03 39.82 44.02
C GLN A 13 28.66 41.16 43.59
N MET A 14 29.98 41.20 43.37
CA MET A 14 30.71 42.38 42.97
C MET A 14 30.75 42.60 41.46
N LEU A 15 30.25 41.62 40.71
CA LEU A 15 30.25 41.66 39.24
C LEU A 15 28.92 42.20 38.72
N ASP A 16 29.00 43.04 37.67
CA ASP A 16 27.82 43.44 36.92
C ASP A 16 27.30 42.30 36.05
N LYS A 17 26.18 42.52 35.33
CA LYS A 17 25.56 41.52 34.44
C LYS A 17 26.49 41.08 33.31
N GLN A 18 27.57 41.80 33.03
CA GLN A 18 28.57 41.55 32.01
C GLN A 18 29.83 40.89 32.58
N GLY A 19 29.89 40.63 33.89
CA GLY A 19 31.05 40.05 34.57
C GLY A 19 32.18 41.01 34.84
N TYR A 20 31.91 42.31 34.97
CA TYR A 20 32.90 43.33 35.30
C TYR A 20 32.75 43.79 36.73
N ALA A 21 33.89 43.96 37.41
CA ALA A 21 33.99 44.69 38.66
C ALA A 21 34.78 45.98 38.44
N ALA A 22 34.26 47.09 38.91
CA ALA A 22 34.94 48.38 38.87
C ALA A 22 35.34 48.78 40.27
N PHE A 23 36.60 49.10 40.48
CA PHE A 23 37.15 49.56 41.72
C PHE A 23 37.71 50.96 41.55
N GLU A 24 37.42 51.77 42.55
CA GLU A 24 38.07 53.06 42.67
C GLU A 24 38.99 52.98 43.89
N TYR A 25 40.24 53.30 43.68
CA TYR A 25 41.17 53.36 44.76
C TYR A 25 41.90 54.76 44.73
N SER A 26 42.18 55.25 45.93
CA SER A 26 42.97 56.45 46.13
C SER A 26 44.22 56.02 46.84
N ALA A 27 45.37 56.43 46.28
CA ALA A 27 46.64 56.22 46.89
C ALA A 27 47.25 57.60 47.17
N TRP A 28 47.70 57.84 48.38
CA TRP A 28 48.40 59.01 48.75
C TRP A 28 49.68 58.63 49.47
N LEU A 29 50.68 59.42 49.22
CA LEU A 29 51.90 59.39 50.02
C LEU A 29 51.71 60.35 51.19
N ALA A 30 51.67 59.78 52.39
CA ALA A 30 51.69 60.60 53.57
C ALA A 30 53.08 61.10 53.75
N ASP A 31 53.27 62.35 53.39
CA ASP A 31 54.36 63.09 53.85
C ASP A 31 53.92 64.00 55.04
N ASN A 32 54.80 64.57 55.74
CA ASN A 32 54.47 65.40 56.88
C ASN A 32 53.69 66.69 56.48
N LYS A 33 53.19 66.79 55.23
CA LYS A 33 52.48 67.97 54.67
C LYS A 33 51.15 67.69 54.06
N GLU A 34 50.57 66.49 54.27
CA GLU A 34 49.19 66.07 53.81
C GLU A 34 48.94 66.17 52.31
N ASN A 35 49.93 65.94 51.47
CA ASN A 35 49.74 65.99 49.99
C ASN A 35 49.21 64.73 49.43
N THR A 36 48.00 64.75 48.77
CA THR A 36 47.41 63.68 48.05
C THR A 36 47.99 63.52 46.63
N VAL A 37 48.57 62.41 46.28
CA VAL A 37 49.34 62.27 45.03
C VAL A 37 48.45 61.89 43.82
N SER A 38 47.45 61.03 43.96
CA SER A 38 46.46 60.85 42.91
C SER A 38 45.31 59.86 43.35
N THR A 39 44.14 60.07 42.76
CA THR A 39 43.06 59.06 42.73
C THR A 39 43.01 58.50 41.32
N ARG A 40 42.89 57.16 41.19
CA ARG A 40 42.74 56.50 39.94
C ARG A 40 41.59 55.53 40.00
N ARG A 41 40.67 55.59 39.03
CA ARG A 41 39.64 54.57 38.81
C ARG A 41 40.23 53.48 37.94
N VAL A 42 40.17 52.21 38.41
CA VAL A 42 40.67 51.10 37.66
C VAL A 42 39.45 50.11 37.51
N SER A 43 39.10 49.81 36.29
CA SER A 43 38.15 48.78 36.01
C SER A 43 38.89 47.47 35.75
N VAL A 44 38.56 46.45 36.51
CA VAL A 44 39.16 45.12 36.38
C VAL A 44 38.09 44.21 35.77
N LYS A 45 38.35 43.66 34.61
CA LYS A 45 37.53 42.62 34.03
C LYS A 45 37.93 41.30 34.70
N SER A 46 37.02 40.73 35.48
CA SER A 46 37.18 39.39 36.06
C SER A 46 35.97 38.57 35.77
N TRP A 47 36.18 37.31 35.55
CA TRP A 47 35.12 36.33 35.30
C TRP A 47 34.99 35.45 36.51
N VAL A 48 33.77 35.41 37.09
CA VAL A 48 33.41 34.31 37.97
C VAL A 48 32.98 33.15 37.10
N TYR A 49 33.79 32.13 37.06
CA TYR A 49 33.46 30.92 36.32
C TYR A 49 32.28 30.24 36.96
N LYS A 50 31.23 30.05 36.16
CA LYS A 50 30.11 29.19 36.48
C LYS A 50 30.12 28.01 35.51
N PHE A 51 30.16 26.79 36.06
CA PHE A 51 30.09 25.59 35.23
C PHE A 51 28.83 25.59 34.40
N PRO A 52 28.90 25.54 33.07
CA PRO A 52 27.72 25.63 32.20
C PRO A 52 26.84 24.40 32.35
N GLU A 53 25.54 24.63 32.26
CA GLU A 53 24.56 23.55 32.23
C GLU A 53 24.45 22.94 30.82
N MET A 54 24.87 21.71 30.65
CA MET A 54 24.71 20.98 29.41
C MET A 54 23.29 20.46 29.28
N LYS A 55 22.74 20.58 28.09
CA LYS A 55 21.42 20.02 27.72
C LYS A 55 21.61 19.02 26.61
N ILE A 56 20.80 17.93 26.63
CA ILE A 56 20.74 16.93 25.62
C ILE A 56 19.36 16.98 24.94
N SER A 57 19.33 16.94 23.64
CA SER A 57 18.14 16.71 22.85
C SER A 57 18.34 15.44 22.02
N SER A 58 17.32 14.58 21.99
CA SER A 58 17.31 13.35 21.20
C SER A 58 16.03 13.23 20.40
N LYS A 59 16.16 12.69 19.20
CA LYS A 59 15.03 12.46 18.30
C LYS A 59 15.22 11.16 17.56
N LEU A 60 14.32 10.21 17.75
CA LEU A 60 14.15 9.05 16.89
C LEU A 60 13.52 9.47 15.57
N LYS A 61 13.99 8.91 14.46
CA LYS A 61 13.39 9.10 13.14
C LYS A 61 12.08 8.31 13.04
N TYR A 62 12.06 7.10 13.58
CA TYR A 62 10.90 6.22 13.71
C TYR A 62 10.87 5.64 15.12
N ASP A 63 9.71 5.28 15.61
CA ASP A 63 9.49 4.64 16.91
C ASP A 63 9.75 3.13 16.90
N MET A 64 9.86 2.52 15.72
CA MET A 64 10.12 1.10 15.49
C MET A 64 11.48 0.85 14.83
N ALA A 65 12.09 -0.30 15.11
CA ALA A 65 13.33 -0.76 14.46
C ALA A 65 13.07 -1.24 13.00
N PRO A 66 14.02 -1.04 12.07
CA PRO A 66 15.25 -0.26 12.23
C PRO A 66 14.99 1.25 12.20
N THR A 67 15.75 2.01 12.98
CA THR A 67 15.57 3.47 13.06
C THR A 67 16.91 4.19 13.23
N THR A 68 16.88 5.51 13.14
CA THR A 68 18.04 6.36 13.48
C THR A 68 17.70 7.29 14.64
N LEU A 69 18.65 7.42 15.55
CA LEU A 69 18.60 8.34 16.67
C LEU A 69 19.57 9.49 16.42
N ARG A 70 19.06 10.70 16.41
CA ARG A 70 19.91 11.89 16.42
C ARG A 70 19.97 12.47 17.83
N VAL A 71 21.18 12.68 18.34
CA VAL A 71 21.43 13.28 19.65
C VAL A 71 22.28 14.52 19.47
N ALA A 72 21.87 15.63 20.08
CA ALA A 72 22.63 16.88 20.04
C ALA A 72 22.79 17.44 21.46
N LEU A 73 23.99 17.85 21.79
CA LEU A 73 24.34 18.58 23.00
C LEU A 73 24.23 20.07 22.77
N SER A 74 23.84 20.81 23.80
CA SER A 74 23.74 22.28 23.76
C SER A 74 24.01 22.86 25.14
N GLY A 75 24.17 24.17 25.22
CA GLY A 75 24.44 24.90 26.47
C GLY A 75 25.93 25.13 26.73
N ILE A 76 26.82 24.59 25.87
CA ILE A 76 28.27 24.75 25.99
C ILE A 76 28.81 25.40 24.73
N LYS A 77 29.69 26.38 24.94
CA LYS A 77 30.51 26.96 23.87
C LYS A 77 31.95 26.91 24.32
N ASP A 78 32.79 26.25 23.54
CA ASP A 78 34.22 26.27 23.78
C ASP A 78 34.77 27.72 23.60
N GLY A 79 35.56 28.19 24.54
CA GLY A 79 36.10 29.52 24.53
C GLY A 79 35.30 30.61 25.27
N ASP A 80 34.11 30.31 25.80
CA ASP A 80 33.32 31.24 26.58
C ASP A 80 34.06 31.73 27.84
N TYR A 81 34.94 30.89 28.36
CA TYR A 81 35.79 31.20 29.55
C TYR A 81 37.26 30.99 29.26
N PRO A 82 38.09 32.04 29.34
CA PRO A 82 39.54 31.92 29.11
C PRO A 82 40.20 30.87 30.01
N GLY A 83 40.97 29.99 29.41
CA GLY A 83 41.71 28.93 30.13
C GLY A 83 40.83 27.75 30.66
N VAL A 84 39.59 27.71 30.27
CA VAL A 84 38.72 26.54 30.54
C VAL A 84 38.57 25.69 29.30
N THR A 85 38.84 24.42 29.44
CA THR A 85 38.64 23.41 28.40
C THR A 85 37.63 22.40 28.85
N TYR A 86 36.86 21.88 27.91
CA TYR A 86 35.80 20.91 28.17
C TYR A 86 36.07 19.61 27.46
N SER A 87 35.71 18.50 28.12
CA SER A 87 35.68 17.16 27.52
C SER A 87 34.30 16.57 27.60
N ARG A 88 33.98 15.71 26.63
CA ARG A 88 32.70 15.01 26.51
C ARG A 88 32.96 13.53 26.32
N GLU A 89 32.46 12.73 27.22
CA GLU A 89 32.52 11.27 27.13
C GLU A 89 31.13 10.72 26.89
N TRP A 90 30.97 10.01 25.77
CA TRP A 90 29.73 9.37 25.38
C TRP A 90 29.74 7.92 25.81
N ILE A 91 28.79 7.52 26.66
CA ILE A 91 28.62 6.17 27.20
C ILE A 91 27.31 5.63 26.69
N TYR A 92 27.39 4.56 25.92
CA TYR A 92 26.24 3.92 25.29
C TYR A 92 26.55 2.47 24.95
N ASP A 93 25.53 1.66 24.66
CA ASP A 93 25.66 0.28 24.18
C ASP A 93 26.19 0.29 22.71
N LYS A 94 27.48 -0.01 22.57
CA LYS A 94 28.18 0.03 21.26
C LYS A 94 27.80 -1.11 20.33
N GLU A 95 27.19 -2.18 20.84
CA GLU A 95 26.72 -3.30 20.04
C GLU A 95 25.42 -2.99 19.32
N ASN A 96 24.53 -2.26 19.98
CA ASN A 96 23.19 -1.97 19.48
C ASN A 96 23.00 -0.53 18.98
N LEU A 97 23.85 0.41 19.40
CA LEU A 97 23.86 1.80 18.96
C LEU A 97 25.10 2.05 18.10
N VAL A 98 24.95 1.94 16.78
CA VAL A 98 26.05 2.11 15.84
C VAL A 98 26.11 3.56 15.35
N ILE A 99 27.25 4.25 15.59
CA ILE A 99 27.43 5.63 15.10
C ILE A 99 27.55 5.60 13.58
N THR A 100 26.68 6.37 12.93
CA THR A 100 26.70 6.59 11.47
C THR A 100 27.18 7.99 11.12
N LYS A 101 27.09 8.94 12.04
CA LYS A 101 27.60 10.30 11.89
C LYS A 101 28.10 10.83 13.22
N ASP A 102 29.28 11.45 13.22
CA ASP A 102 29.90 12.09 14.40
C ASP A 102 30.35 13.50 14.05
N GLU A 103 29.69 14.49 14.63
CA GLU A 103 30.01 15.92 14.50
C GLU A 103 30.36 16.52 15.87
N GLY A 104 31.02 15.73 16.74
CA GLY A 104 31.39 16.16 18.08
C GLY A 104 30.21 16.23 19.03
N ASP A 105 29.55 17.37 19.09
CA ASP A 105 28.37 17.60 19.95
C ASP A 105 27.07 17.05 19.36
N THR A 106 27.07 16.60 18.11
CA THR A 106 25.93 15.92 17.48
C THR A 106 26.37 14.56 16.96
N LYS A 107 25.61 13.51 17.32
CA LYS A 107 25.83 12.16 16.82
C LYS A 107 24.53 11.58 16.27
N GLU A 108 24.67 10.78 15.22
CA GLU A 108 23.59 9.93 14.69
C GLU A 108 23.96 8.47 14.89
N PHE A 109 22.99 7.71 15.38
CA PHE A 109 23.12 6.28 15.64
C PHE A 109 22.09 5.53 14.81
N THR A 110 22.47 4.36 14.26
CA THR A 110 21.53 3.39 13.71
C THR A 110 21.20 2.36 14.78
N ILE A 111 19.94 1.98 14.87
CA ILE A 111 19.39 1.02 15.80
C ILE A 111 18.61 -0.02 14.99
N GLU A 112 19.17 -1.23 14.92
CA GLU A 112 18.60 -2.32 14.11
C GLU A 112 17.56 -3.14 14.88
N ASN A 113 17.71 -3.25 16.20
CA ASN A 113 16.88 -4.10 17.03
C ASN A 113 15.91 -3.30 17.90
N PRO A 114 14.72 -3.83 18.20
CA PRO A 114 13.83 -3.24 19.19
C PRO A 114 14.43 -3.40 20.60
N GLY A 115 14.10 -2.45 21.49
CA GLY A 115 14.60 -2.49 22.84
C GLY A 115 14.56 -1.16 23.58
N LYS A 116 14.95 -1.21 24.84
CA LYS A 116 15.14 -0.01 25.68
C LYS A 116 16.62 0.34 25.71
N TYR A 117 16.95 1.55 25.30
CA TYR A 117 18.32 2.03 25.15
C TYR A 117 18.55 3.22 26.09
N THR A 118 19.74 3.27 26.64
CA THR A 118 20.19 4.38 27.48
C THR A 118 21.48 4.95 26.92
N LEU A 119 21.52 6.26 26.80
CA LEU A 119 22.70 7.01 26.41
C LEU A 119 23.03 8.02 27.49
N MET A 120 24.28 8.01 27.98
CA MET A 120 24.79 8.95 28.96
C MET A 120 25.92 9.77 28.37
N VAL A 121 25.95 11.05 28.69
CA VAL A 121 27.08 11.93 28.36
C VAL A 121 27.63 12.49 29.66
N VAL A 122 28.94 12.28 29.87
CA VAL A 122 29.68 12.87 30.97
C VAL A 122 30.45 14.06 30.43
N PHE A 123 30.14 15.23 30.97
CA PHE A 123 30.73 16.48 30.62
C PHE A 123 31.66 16.95 31.78
N LYS A 124 32.90 17.24 31.46
CA LYS A 124 33.93 17.66 32.43
C LYS A 124 34.68 18.89 31.94
N ASP A 125 35.12 19.71 32.90
CA ASP A 125 36.07 20.74 32.62
C ASP A 125 37.46 20.42 33.22
N ASN A 126 38.45 21.25 32.88
CA ASN A 126 39.80 21.15 33.44
C ASN A 126 39.93 21.66 34.90
N ARG A 127 38.82 22.02 35.53
CA ARG A 127 38.73 22.44 36.94
C ARG A 127 38.08 21.40 37.82
N ASN A 128 37.87 20.14 37.31
CA ASN A 128 37.23 19.03 37.95
C ASN A 128 35.72 19.18 38.25
N ASN A 129 35.03 20.10 37.55
CA ASN A 129 33.58 20.08 37.56
C ASN A 129 33.09 19.04 36.58
N GLU A 130 31.99 18.35 36.97
CA GLU A 130 31.41 17.28 36.19
C GLU A 130 29.86 17.37 36.21
N GLN A 131 29.25 17.12 35.06
CA GLN A 131 27.82 16.90 34.91
C GLN A 131 27.58 15.60 34.12
N ARG A 132 26.61 14.81 34.57
CA ARG A 132 26.16 13.59 33.87
C ARG A 132 24.74 13.79 33.42
N ILE A 133 24.46 13.52 32.15
CA ILE A 133 23.11 13.54 31.60
C ILE A 133 22.84 12.19 30.99
N GLU A 134 21.73 11.60 31.39
CA GLU A 134 21.24 10.32 30.87
C GLU A 134 19.96 10.56 30.11
N ASN A 135 19.83 9.89 28.96
CA ASN A 135 18.60 9.85 28.19
C ASN A 135 18.26 8.40 27.84
N THR A 136 17.03 8.02 28.15
CA THR A 136 16.49 6.69 27.87
C THR A 136 15.38 6.79 26.84
N PHE A 137 15.36 5.89 25.87
CA PHE A 137 14.34 5.80 24.83
C PHE A 137 14.01 4.35 24.53
N VAL A 138 12.82 4.13 23.97
CA VAL A 138 12.33 2.81 23.58
C VAL A 138 12.19 2.80 22.07
N VAL A 139 12.64 1.72 21.47
CA VAL A 139 12.41 1.40 20.06
C VAL A 139 11.57 0.15 20.00
N ASP A 140 10.39 0.25 19.42
CA ASP A 140 9.41 -0.82 19.39
C ASP A 140 9.75 -1.86 18.31
N GLU A 141 9.21 -3.07 18.46
CA GLU A 141 9.22 -4.09 17.43
C GLU A 141 8.22 -3.73 16.33
N GLN A 142 8.54 -4.10 15.09
CA GLN A 142 7.59 -3.96 13.99
C GLN A 142 6.38 -4.86 14.22
N THR A 143 5.19 -4.32 14.07
CA THR A 143 3.97 -5.13 14.03
C THR A 143 3.95 -5.98 12.75
N PRO A 144 3.33 -7.18 12.75
CA PRO A 144 3.22 -8.00 11.56
C PRO A 144 2.56 -7.24 10.40
N MET A 145 3.06 -7.50 9.18
CA MET A 145 2.45 -6.99 7.95
C MET A 145 1.02 -7.52 7.82
N ASN A 146 0.04 -6.66 7.49
CA ASN A 146 -1.30 -7.08 7.17
C ASN A 146 -1.45 -7.23 5.65
N VAL A 147 -1.81 -8.43 5.20
CA VAL A 147 -2.08 -8.76 3.79
C VAL A 147 -3.51 -9.26 3.68
N GLU A 148 -4.31 -8.61 2.86
CA GLU A 148 -5.69 -8.99 2.55
C GLU A 148 -5.81 -9.25 1.05
N MET A 149 -6.62 -10.23 0.67
CA MET A 149 -6.91 -10.56 -0.73
C MET A 149 -8.41 -10.73 -0.93
N THR A 150 -8.97 -10.04 -1.92
CA THR A 150 -10.38 -10.08 -2.25
C THR A 150 -10.57 -10.54 -3.68
N PRO A 151 -11.25 -11.67 -3.94
CA PRO A 151 -11.57 -12.15 -5.27
C PRO A 151 -12.79 -11.42 -5.85
N LYS A 152 -12.75 -11.15 -7.14
CA LYS A 152 -13.89 -10.72 -7.94
C LYS A 152 -14.05 -11.70 -9.11
N PHE A 153 -15.14 -12.42 -9.13
CA PHE A 153 -15.47 -13.41 -10.14
C PHE A 153 -16.16 -12.79 -11.36
N SER A 154 -15.88 -13.34 -12.57
CA SER A 154 -16.51 -12.91 -13.82
C SER A 154 -17.99 -13.26 -13.88
N ASN A 155 -18.41 -14.33 -13.21
CA ASN A 155 -19.82 -14.69 -13.05
C ASN A 155 -20.15 -15.06 -11.60
N LYS A 156 -21.39 -14.80 -11.18
CA LYS A 156 -21.85 -15.01 -9.79
C LYS A 156 -22.02 -16.48 -9.40
N TYR A 157 -22.13 -17.36 -10.37
CA TYR A 157 -22.35 -18.80 -10.15
C TYR A 157 -21.04 -19.58 -10.10
N MET A 158 -19.89 -18.90 -10.33
CA MET A 158 -18.55 -19.51 -10.32
C MET A 158 -18.43 -20.72 -11.25
N ARG A 159 -19.07 -20.70 -12.41
CA ARG A 159 -19.04 -21.77 -13.40
C ARG A 159 -17.88 -21.61 -14.38
N ALA A 160 -17.38 -22.75 -14.86
CA ALA A 160 -16.31 -22.81 -15.86
C ALA A 160 -16.81 -22.38 -17.26
N PRO A 161 -15.95 -21.68 -18.07
CA PRO A 161 -14.67 -21.14 -17.70
C PRO A 161 -14.83 -19.88 -16.82
N LEU A 162 -14.07 -19.80 -15.71
CA LEU A 162 -14.17 -18.68 -14.76
C LEU A 162 -12.93 -17.79 -14.82
N ASP A 163 -13.14 -16.49 -14.89
CA ASP A 163 -12.10 -15.51 -14.67
C ASP A 163 -12.22 -14.91 -13.27
N VAL A 164 -11.09 -14.77 -12.59
CA VAL A 164 -11.00 -14.20 -11.25
C VAL A 164 -10.01 -13.05 -11.26
N THR A 165 -10.46 -11.89 -10.82
CA THR A 165 -9.58 -10.75 -10.53
C THR A 165 -9.35 -10.68 -9.02
N LEU A 166 -8.11 -10.90 -8.60
CA LEU A 166 -7.71 -10.76 -7.20
C LEU A 166 -7.28 -9.32 -6.94
N ARG A 167 -7.80 -8.74 -5.86
CA ARG A 167 -7.33 -7.44 -5.36
C ARG A 167 -6.66 -7.65 -4.03
N SER A 168 -5.43 -7.16 -3.90
CA SER A 168 -4.68 -7.22 -2.65
C SER A 168 -4.59 -5.85 -1.98
N ASN A 169 -4.69 -5.84 -0.66
CA ASN A 169 -4.44 -4.70 0.20
C ASN A 169 -3.31 -5.09 1.17
N ILE A 170 -2.18 -4.39 1.07
CA ILE A 170 -0.98 -4.69 1.84
C ILE A 170 -0.66 -3.48 2.70
N LYS A 171 -0.66 -3.65 4.02
CA LYS A 171 -0.30 -2.61 4.99
C LYS A 171 1.00 -2.98 5.66
N LEU A 172 2.03 -2.20 5.39
CA LEU A 172 3.31 -2.25 6.08
C LEU A 172 3.20 -1.55 7.43
N SER A 173 3.84 -2.09 8.46
CA SER A 173 3.84 -1.50 9.80
C SER A 173 4.82 -0.34 9.93
N HIS A 174 5.95 -0.42 9.25
CA HIS A 174 7.01 0.56 9.33
C HIS A 174 6.93 1.56 8.16
N SER A 175 6.90 2.86 8.46
CA SER A 175 6.73 3.91 7.45
C SER A 175 7.92 4.08 6.47
N ALA A 176 9.09 3.53 6.81
CA ALA A 176 10.26 3.50 5.93
C ALA A 176 10.34 2.22 5.09
N ASP A 177 9.47 1.25 5.33
CA ASP A 177 9.47 -0.02 4.62
C ASP A 177 8.79 0.11 3.25
N SER A 178 9.07 -0.82 2.37
CA SER A 178 8.45 -0.94 1.06
C SER A 178 8.40 -2.40 0.63
N ILE A 179 7.45 -2.72 -0.23
CA ILE A 179 7.31 -4.07 -0.79
C ILE A 179 8.55 -4.38 -1.64
N ASP A 180 9.14 -5.54 -1.40
CA ASP A 180 10.24 -6.10 -2.19
C ASP A 180 9.71 -7.10 -3.21
N THR A 181 9.01 -8.15 -2.77
CA THR A 181 8.46 -9.19 -3.64
C THR A 181 7.00 -9.51 -3.31
N VAL A 182 6.23 -9.80 -4.37
CA VAL A 182 4.86 -10.33 -4.28
C VAL A 182 4.77 -11.56 -5.17
N THR A 183 4.35 -12.67 -4.61
CA THR A 183 4.24 -13.96 -5.31
C THR A 183 2.81 -14.47 -5.18
N TYR A 184 2.16 -14.73 -6.33
CA TYR A 184 0.87 -15.41 -6.37
C TYR A 184 1.05 -16.90 -6.67
N LYS A 185 0.25 -17.73 -6.02
CA LYS A 185 0.21 -19.18 -6.26
C LYS A 185 -1.23 -19.62 -6.48
N VAL A 186 -1.42 -20.57 -7.38
CA VAL A 186 -2.68 -21.26 -7.62
C VAL A 186 -2.47 -22.73 -7.32
N ASN A 187 -3.16 -23.25 -6.31
CA ASN A 187 -2.99 -24.63 -5.81
C ASN A 187 -1.51 -24.98 -5.52
N GLY A 188 -0.76 -24.02 -4.96
CA GLY A 188 0.66 -24.15 -4.63
C GLY A 188 1.64 -23.83 -5.78
N GLU A 189 1.20 -23.77 -7.03
CA GLU A 189 2.04 -23.44 -8.17
C GLU A 189 2.16 -21.93 -8.35
N VAL A 190 3.39 -21.43 -8.48
CA VAL A 190 3.66 -20.00 -8.71
C VAL A 190 3.18 -19.60 -10.10
N ILE A 191 2.39 -18.54 -10.15
CA ILE A 191 1.95 -17.93 -11.40
C ILE A 191 2.72 -16.63 -11.66
N PRO A 192 3.00 -16.29 -12.95
CA PRO A 192 3.62 -15.01 -13.27
C PRO A 192 2.77 -13.86 -12.73
N SER A 193 3.32 -13.06 -11.84
CA SER A 193 2.70 -11.82 -11.40
C SER A 193 2.82 -10.76 -12.49
N GLY A 194 1.73 -10.04 -12.76
CA GLY A 194 1.77 -8.84 -13.59
C GLY A 194 2.63 -7.73 -12.92
N LYS A 195 2.92 -6.67 -13.68
CA LYS A 195 3.64 -5.50 -13.13
C LYS A 195 2.88 -4.80 -11.99
N ASN A 196 1.61 -5.12 -11.83
CA ASN A 196 0.74 -4.52 -10.82
C ASN A 196 0.35 -5.56 -9.77
N TYR A 197 1.02 -5.55 -8.64
CA TYR A 197 0.75 -6.46 -7.53
C TYR A 197 -0.57 -6.18 -6.77
N TRP A 198 -1.25 -5.04 -7.03
CA TRP A 198 -2.54 -4.71 -6.44
C TRP A 198 -3.71 -5.44 -7.08
N ALA A 199 -3.52 -5.94 -8.29
CA ALA A 199 -4.55 -6.69 -9.01
C ALA A 199 -3.93 -7.76 -9.91
N GLN A 200 -4.34 -9.01 -9.74
CA GLN A 200 -3.92 -10.16 -10.55
C GLN A 200 -5.16 -10.78 -11.22
N LEU A 201 -5.12 -10.90 -12.54
CA LEU A 201 -6.14 -11.63 -13.29
C LEU A 201 -5.68 -13.07 -13.51
N ILE A 202 -6.57 -14.01 -13.24
CA ILE A 202 -6.43 -15.43 -13.55
C ILE A 202 -7.63 -15.83 -14.41
N SER A 203 -7.40 -16.27 -15.64
CA SER A 203 -8.44 -16.52 -16.63
C SER A 203 -8.59 -17.99 -16.98
N GLY A 204 -9.81 -18.37 -17.38
CA GLY A 204 -10.11 -19.67 -17.95
C GLY A 204 -10.04 -20.81 -16.96
N LEU A 205 -10.32 -20.57 -15.68
CA LEU A 205 -10.35 -21.61 -14.67
C LEU A 205 -11.42 -22.67 -15.01
N LYS A 206 -11.00 -23.92 -14.98
CA LYS A 206 -11.87 -25.10 -15.27
C LYS A 206 -12.53 -25.58 -13.98
N GLU A 207 -13.51 -26.48 -14.12
CA GLU A 207 -14.17 -27.15 -12.99
C GLU A 207 -13.14 -27.82 -12.05
N LYS A 208 -12.94 -27.21 -10.87
CA LYS A 208 -12.00 -27.67 -9.85
C LYS A 208 -12.14 -26.81 -8.60
N LYS A 209 -11.73 -27.32 -7.44
CA LYS A 209 -11.46 -26.53 -6.24
C LYS A 209 -10.12 -25.78 -6.41
N TYR A 210 -10.13 -24.48 -6.12
CA TYR A 210 -8.95 -23.63 -6.18
C TYR A 210 -8.64 -23.05 -4.80
N GLU A 211 -7.37 -23.07 -4.46
CA GLU A 211 -6.76 -22.27 -3.41
C GLU A 211 -5.80 -21.29 -4.06
N ILE A 212 -6.01 -20.01 -3.84
CA ILE A 212 -5.11 -18.97 -4.34
C ILE A 212 -4.48 -18.28 -3.15
N THR A 213 -3.15 -18.20 -3.15
CA THR A 213 -2.38 -17.53 -2.10
C THR A 213 -1.58 -16.38 -2.67
N ILE A 214 -1.39 -15.34 -1.86
CA ILE A 214 -0.44 -14.25 -2.07
C ILE A 214 0.58 -14.27 -0.94
N ASP A 215 1.87 -14.32 -1.29
CA ASP A 215 2.99 -14.18 -0.36
C ASP A 215 3.69 -12.85 -0.64
N VAL A 216 3.95 -12.09 0.39
CA VAL A 216 4.58 -10.77 0.33
C VAL A 216 5.81 -10.74 1.21
N VAL A 217 6.90 -10.17 0.69
CA VAL A 217 8.12 -9.87 1.45
C VAL A 217 8.42 -8.39 1.29
N SER A 218 8.75 -7.72 2.38
CA SER A 218 9.17 -6.32 2.39
C SER A 218 10.69 -6.18 2.36
N LYS A 219 11.20 -4.99 2.05
CA LYS A 219 12.65 -4.71 2.05
C LYS A 219 13.29 -4.77 3.43
N LEU A 220 12.53 -4.54 4.49
CA LEU A 220 12.99 -4.72 5.87
C LEU A 220 12.78 -6.17 6.38
N GLY A 221 12.42 -7.11 5.48
CA GLY A 221 12.37 -8.55 5.77
C GLY A 221 11.06 -9.04 6.38
N GLN A 222 10.04 -8.18 6.53
CA GLN A 222 8.72 -8.63 6.97
C GLN A 222 8.08 -9.55 5.94
N ARG A 223 7.29 -10.51 6.42
CA ARG A 223 6.54 -11.45 5.59
C ARG A 223 5.08 -11.41 5.96
N GLY A 224 4.22 -11.50 4.94
CA GLY A 224 2.78 -11.60 5.10
C GLY A 224 2.19 -12.45 3.99
N SER A 225 1.05 -13.08 4.27
CA SER A 225 0.34 -13.89 3.29
C SER A 225 -1.17 -13.79 3.49
N ALA A 226 -1.91 -14.05 2.42
CA ALA A 226 -3.35 -14.23 2.45
C ALA A 226 -3.75 -15.34 1.48
N SER A 227 -4.88 -16.01 1.74
CA SER A 227 -5.41 -17.03 0.86
C SER A 227 -6.91 -16.87 0.66
N VAL A 228 -7.41 -17.40 -0.46
CA VAL A 228 -8.83 -17.52 -0.76
C VAL A 228 -9.08 -18.88 -1.39
N GLU A 229 -10.15 -19.55 -0.95
CA GLU A 229 -10.61 -20.80 -1.52
C GLU A 229 -11.98 -20.64 -2.17
N PHE A 230 -12.19 -21.31 -3.29
CA PHE A 230 -13.48 -21.39 -3.97
C PHE A 230 -13.53 -22.58 -4.90
N ASP A 231 -14.77 -23.00 -5.21
CA ASP A 231 -15.03 -24.07 -6.17
C ASP A 231 -15.50 -23.49 -7.50
N VAL A 232 -14.87 -23.91 -8.60
CA VAL A 232 -15.38 -23.65 -9.95
C VAL A 232 -16.20 -24.86 -10.35
N VAL A 233 -17.50 -24.64 -10.61
CA VAL A 233 -18.43 -25.68 -10.96
C VAL A 233 -18.59 -25.83 -12.46
N LYS A 234 -19.09 -26.97 -12.91
CA LYS A 234 -19.44 -27.23 -14.31
C LYS A 234 -20.60 -26.32 -14.71
N ASN A 235 -20.54 -25.76 -15.93
CA ASN A 235 -21.67 -25.05 -16.51
C ASN A 235 -22.82 -26.01 -16.82
N ALA A 236 -24.04 -25.64 -16.50
CA ALA A 236 -25.22 -26.40 -16.90
C ALA A 236 -25.55 -26.10 -18.37
N VAL A 237 -25.82 -27.15 -19.14
CA VAL A 237 -26.28 -27.00 -20.52
C VAL A 237 -27.73 -26.51 -20.51
N PRO A 238 -28.12 -25.53 -21.34
CA PRO A 238 -29.47 -25.05 -21.41
C PRO A 238 -30.47 -26.17 -21.76
N ASN A 239 -31.64 -26.15 -21.12
CA ASN A 239 -32.74 -27.05 -21.44
C ASN A 239 -33.77 -26.32 -22.32
N CYS A 240 -33.94 -26.77 -23.55
CA CYS A 240 -34.75 -26.07 -24.54
C CYS A 240 -35.92 -26.95 -25.08
N THR A 241 -37.02 -26.28 -25.40
CA THR A 241 -38.18 -26.90 -26.06
C THR A 241 -38.56 -26.05 -27.27
N LEU A 242 -38.58 -26.64 -28.44
CA LEU A 242 -39.00 -26.03 -29.70
C LEU A 242 -40.49 -26.31 -29.93
N SER A 243 -41.26 -25.26 -30.17
CA SER A 243 -42.67 -25.31 -30.57
C SER A 243 -42.89 -24.46 -31.80
N TYR A 244 -43.99 -24.71 -32.50
CA TYR A 244 -44.38 -23.89 -33.64
C TYR A 244 -45.89 -23.72 -33.75
N THR A 245 -46.30 -22.65 -34.41
CA THR A 245 -47.68 -22.39 -34.82
C THR A 245 -47.70 -22.07 -36.31
N GLU A 246 -48.75 -22.50 -37.00
CA GLU A 246 -49.00 -22.21 -38.41
C GLU A 246 -50.24 -21.30 -38.54
N THR A 247 -50.11 -20.22 -39.29
CA THR A 247 -51.23 -19.32 -39.55
C THR A 247 -51.08 -18.77 -40.97
N ASN A 248 -52.05 -19.08 -41.86
CA ASN A 248 -52.11 -18.56 -43.22
C ASN A 248 -50.80 -18.59 -44.00
N LEU A 249 -50.15 -19.77 -44.12
CA LEU A 249 -48.89 -20.00 -44.83
C LEU A 249 -47.65 -19.43 -44.13
N SER A 250 -47.80 -18.84 -42.94
CA SER A 250 -46.70 -18.37 -42.11
C SER A 250 -46.53 -19.28 -40.91
N TRP A 251 -45.30 -19.69 -40.66
CA TRP A 251 -44.91 -20.47 -39.50
C TRP A 251 -44.17 -19.58 -38.52
N SER A 252 -44.52 -19.69 -37.23
CA SER A 252 -43.81 -19.06 -36.14
C SER A 252 -43.24 -20.13 -35.24
N PHE A 253 -41.89 -20.23 -35.19
CA PHE A 253 -41.16 -21.18 -34.35
C PHE A 253 -40.69 -20.48 -33.10
N THR A 254 -40.94 -21.05 -31.93
CA THR A 254 -40.49 -20.53 -30.63
C THR A 254 -39.69 -21.59 -29.92
N ASN A 255 -38.42 -21.24 -29.58
CA ASN A 255 -37.56 -22.09 -28.77
C ASN A 255 -37.52 -21.53 -27.35
N LYS A 256 -38.22 -22.20 -26.43
CA LYS A 256 -38.24 -21.82 -25.01
C LYS A 256 -37.10 -22.54 -24.30
N CYS A 257 -36.14 -21.82 -23.79
CA CYS A 257 -35.00 -22.34 -23.05
C CYS A 257 -35.00 -21.87 -21.60
N ASP A 258 -34.59 -22.79 -20.71
CA ASP A 258 -34.29 -22.50 -19.32
C ASP A 258 -32.83 -22.85 -19.06
N ASP A 259 -32.11 -21.93 -18.44
CA ASP A 259 -30.74 -22.08 -18.04
C ASP A 259 -30.64 -21.81 -16.54
N THR A 260 -30.37 -22.87 -15.78
CA THR A 260 -30.47 -22.85 -14.30
C THR A 260 -29.39 -22.03 -13.63
N ASP A 261 -28.24 -21.81 -14.31
CA ASP A 261 -27.07 -21.12 -13.75
C ASP A 261 -26.57 -19.95 -14.62
N GLY A 262 -27.38 -19.56 -15.64
CA GLY A 262 -27.02 -18.46 -16.52
C GLY A 262 -28.20 -17.82 -17.23
N LYS A 263 -27.95 -17.40 -18.46
CA LYS A 263 -28.94 -16.82 -19.37
C LYS A 263 -28.63 -17.11 -20.83
N MET A 264 -29.65 -17.23 -21.64
CA MET A 264 -29.49 -17.35 -23.08
C MET A 264 -28.98 -16.03 -23.69
N VAL A 265 -27.99 -16.13 -24.58
CA VAL A 265 -27.37 -14.94 -25.21
C VAL A 265 -27.45 -14.96 -26.74
N ARG A 266 -27.64 -16.13 -27.36
CA ARG A 266 -27.66 -16.21 -28.81
C ARG A 266 -28.51 -17.41 -29.31
N TYR A 267 -29.25 -17.19 -30.40
CA TYR A 267 -30.00 -18.22 -31.13
C TYR A 267 -29.61 -18.20 -32.60
N GLU A 268 -29.27 -19.37 -33.15
CA GLU A 268 -28.99 -19.55 -34.58
C GLU A 268 -30.03 -20.47 -35.18
N TRP A 269 -30.74 -19.94 -36.21
CA TRP A 269 -31.82 -20.65 -36.87
C TRP A 269 -31.41 -21.11 -38.25
N PHE A 270 -31.67 -22.38 -38.55
CA PHE A 270 -31.37 -23.04 -39.82
C PHE A 270 -32.65 -23.58 -40.43
N ILE A 271 -32.78 -23.45 -41.75
CA ILE A 271 -33.83 -24.06 -42.56
C ILE A 271 -33.13 -24.91 -43.61
N ASN A 272 -33.39 -26.24 -43.62
CA ASN A 272 -32.79 -27.24 -44.53
C ASN A 272 -31.24 -27.17 -44.51
N GLY A 273 -30.67 -26.94 -43.32
CA GLY A 273 -29.22 -26.86 -43.11
C GLY A 273 -28.59 -25.49 -43.41
N GLU A 274 -29.33 -24.56 -43.99
CA GLU A 274 -28.81 -23.20 -44.26
C GLU A 274 -29.13 -22.27 -43.09
N LEU A 275 -28.10 -21.52 -42.62
CA LEU A 275 -28.27 -20.48 -41.59
C LEU A 275 -29.14 -19.35 -42.16
N ARG A 276 -30.26 -19.06 -41.48
CA ARG A 276 -31.23 -18.06 -41.89
C ARG A 276 -31.16 -16.79 -41.02
N ASN A 277 -31.07 -16.98 -39.74
CA ASN A 277 -31.06 -15.83 -38.82
C ASN A 277 -30.18 -16.15 -37.59
N VAL A 278 -29.57 -15.06 -37.07
CA VAL A 278 -28.86 -15.04 -35.79
C VAL A 278 -29.49 -13.97 -34.94
N PHE A 279 -30.07 -14.35 -33.82
CA PHE A 279 -30.68 -13.40 -32.87
C PHE A 279 -29.91 -13.45 -31.55
N GLY A 280 -29.73 -12.28 -30.90
CA GLY A 280 -29.12 -12.19 -29.57
C GLY A 280 -29.97 -12.90 -28.52
N SER A 281 -31.14 -12.34 -28.19
CA SER A 281 -32.01 -12.88 -27.14
C SER A 281 -33.37 -13.35 -27.62
N THR A 282 -33.69 -13.20 -28.93
CA THR A 282 -35.01 -13.54 -29.46
C THR A 282 -35.07 -15.00 -29.88
N ALA A 283 -35.86 -15.76 -29.18
CA ALA A 283 -36.06 -17.18 -29.40
C ALA A 283 -37.13 -17.54 -30.48
N THR A 284 -37.59 -16.56 -31.26
CA THR A 284 -38.67 -16.76 -32.23
C THR A 284 -38.23 -16.49 -33.65
N LEU A 285 -38.53 -17.40 -34.56
CA LEU A 285 -38.37 -17.23 -36.01
C LEU A 285 -39.73 -17.30 -36.68
N SER A 286 -40.12 -16.22 -37.39
CA SER A 286 -41.34 -16.22 -38.23
C SER A 286 -40.95 -16.25 -39.70
N LYS A 287 -41.52 -17.17 -40.49
CA LYS A 287 -41.13 -17.39 -41.87
C LYS A 287 -42.25 -17.99 -42.69
N ASN A 288 -42.39 -17.56 -43.94
CA ASN A 288 -43.14 -18.32 -44.97
C ASN A 288 -42.19 -19.40 -45.48
N LEU A 289 -42.64 -20.66 -45.40
CA LEU A 289 -41.83 -21.81 -45.81
C LEU A 289 -42.11 -22.17 -47.30
N ASN A 290 -41.11 -22.73 -47.94
CA ASN A 290 -41.30 -23.31 -49.28
C ASN A 290 -42.17 -24.57 -49.18
N ARG A 291 -42.71 -24.98 -50.31
CA ARG A 291 -43.51 -26.21 -50.41
C ARG A 291 -42.69 -27.45 -50.07
N GLY A 292 -43.36 -28.46 -49.55
CA GLY A 292 -42.74 -29.75 -49.22
C GLY A 292 -42.11 -29.79 -47.82
N LYS A 293 -41.32 -30.82 -47.60
CA LYS A 293 -40.65 -31.07 -46.36
C LYS A 293 -39.60 -29.99 -46.04
N GLN A 294 -39.69 -29.43 -44.86
CA GLN A 294 -38.76 -28.43 -44.36
C GLN A 294 -38.19 -28.88 -43.00
N ASP A 295 -36.89 -28.85 -42.85
CA ASP A 295 -36.20 -29.15 -41.61
C ASP A 295 -35.78 -27.86 -40.94
N ILE A 296 -36.28 -27.64 -39.73
CA ILE A 296 -36.01 -26.40 -38.93
C ILE A 296 -35.13 -26.82 -37.77
N LYS A 297 -33.94 -26.22 -37.65
CA LYS A 297 -33.03 -26.41 -36.55
C LYS A 297 -32.74 -25.10 -35.86
N VAL A 298 -32.66 -25.11 -34.55
CA VAL A 298 -32.18 -23.97 -33.73
C VAL A 298 -31.10 -24.44 -32.81
N ILE A 299 -30.04 -23.65 -32.69
CA ILE A 299 -28.98 -23.77 -31.70
C ILE A 299 -29.07 -22.56 -30.78
N ALA A 300 -29.24 -22.82 -29.50
CA ALA A 300 -29.39 -21.81 -28.46
C ALA A 300 -28.17 -21.85 -27.54
N TYR A 301 -27.46 -20.75 -27.44
CA TYR A 301 -26.23 -20.63 -26.65
C TYR A 301 -26.49 -19.85 -25.37
N ASP A 302 -25.93 -20.33 -24.26
CA ASP A 302 -25.87 -19.62 -23.00
C ASP A 302 -24.71 -18.59 -22.95
N ASP A 303 -24.60 -17.88 -21.83
CA ASP A 303 -23.57 -16.86 -21.62
C ASP A 303 -22.20 -17.45 -21.18
N SER A 304 -22.08 -18.77 -21.09
CA SER A 304 -20.80 -19.50 -20.88
C SER A 304 -20.29 -20.17 -22.16
N GLY A 305 -21.11 -20.20 -23.21
CA GLY A 305 -20.76 -20.78 -24.51
C GLY A 305 -21.24 -22.21 -24.74
N ASP A 306 -21.91 -22.84 -23.74
CA ASP A 306 -22.59 -24.10 -23.95
C ASP A 306 -23.89 -23.90 -24.72
N PHE A 307 -24.41 -24.95 -25.34
CA PHE A 307 -25.55 -24.82 -26.22
C PHE A 307 -26.49 -26.04 -26.18
N ALA A 308 -27.73 -25.80 -26.51
CA ALA A 308 -28.74 -26.84 -26.80
C ALA A 308 -29.17 -26.74 -28.26
N THR A 309 -29.39 -27.90 -28.90
CA THR A 309 -29.90 -27.98 -30.25
C THR A 309 -31.29 -28.59 -30.24
N GLN A 310 -32.23 -27.97 -30.94
CA GLN A 310 -33.57 -28.46 -31.17
C GLN A 310 -33.84 -28.49 -32.67
N HIS A 311 -34.66 -29.46 -33.12
CA HIS A 311 -35.08 -29.51 -34.51
C HIS A 311 -36.51 -30.02 -34.61
N VAL A 312 -37.19 -29.63 -35.69
CA VAL A 312 -38.51 -30.12 -36.06
C VAL A 312 -38.62 -30.15 -37.57
N THR A 313 -39.28 -31.15 -38.07
CA THR A 313 -39.65 -31.23 -39.47
C THR A 313 -41.13 -30.81 -39.65
N VAL A 314 -41.34 -29.86 -40.53
CA VAL A 314 -42.70 -29.43 -40.90
C VAL A 314 -42.89 -29.55 -42.42
N PHE A 315 -44.13 -29.53 -42.86
CA PHE A 315 -44.46 -29.53 -44.28
C PHE A 315 -45.00 -28.15 -44.65
N GLY A 316 -44.31 -27.46 -45.56
CA GLY A 316 -44.79 -26.20 -46.13
C GLY A 316 -46.07 -26.44 -46.95
N PRO A 317 -46.68 -25.32 -47.46
CA PRO A 317 -48.02 -25.35 -48.05
C PRO A 317 -48.12 -26.46 -49.10
N ALA A 318 -49.27 -27.15 -49.08
CA ALA A 318 -49.61 -28.15 -50.11
C ALA A 318 -49.70 -27.49 -51.49
N GLU A 319 -49.43 -28.24 -52.57
CA GLU A 319 -49.69 -27.80 -53.90
C GLU A 319 -51.20 -27.61 -54.05
N GLU A 320 -51.68 -26.38 -54.37
CA GLU A 320 -53.05 -26.24 -54.80
C GLU A 320 -53.20 -27.11 -56.01
N ALA A 321 -54.13 -28.09 -55.94
CA ALA A 321 -54.49 -28.86 -57.08
C ALA A 321 -54.91 -27.89 -58.19
N SER A 322 -54.16 -27.84 -59.28
CA SER A 322 -54.51 -27.05 -60.44
C SER A 322 -55.93 -27.51 -60.88
N LYS A 323 -56.95 -26.62 -60.71
CA LYS A 323 -58.20 -26.88 -61.37
C LYS A 323 -57.89 -26.92 -62.87
N SER A 324 -57.80 -28.11 -63.45
CA SER A 324 -57.88 -28.27 -64.89
C SER A 324 -59.30 -27.87 -65.28
N GLU A 325 -59.47 -26.68 -65.84
CA GLU A 325 -60.67 -26.36 -66.62
C GLU A 325 -60.68 -27.30 -67.83
N ASN A 326 -61.42 -28.36 -67.70
CA ASN A 326 -61.84 -29.14 -68.87
C ASN A 326 -62.86 -28.27 -69.64
N THR A 327 -62.33 -27.47 -70.58
CA THR A 327 -63.18 -26.85 -71.62
C THR A 327 -63.58 -28.00 -72.57
N VAL A 328 -64.79 -28.52 -72.42
CA VAL A 328 -65.45 -29.37 -73.42
C VAL A 328 -65.91 -28.44 -74.51
N SER A 329 -65.24 -28.41 -75.65
CA SER A 329 -65.77 -27.83 -76.91
C SER A 329 -66.77 -28.79 -77.53
N ILE A 330 -68.03 -28.41 -77.61
CA ILE A 330 -69.06 -29.02 -78.38
C ILE A 330 -68.90 -28.67 -79.84
N PRO A 331 -68.75 -29.62 -80.79
CA PRO A 331 -68.79 -29.28 -82.22
C PRO A 331 -70.19 -29.00 -82.66
N SER A 332 -70.44 -27.83 -83.32
CA SER A 332 -71.63 -27.46 -84.03
C SER A 332 -71.77 -28.34 -85.31
N SER A 333 -72.87 -29.03 -85.38
CA SER A 333 -73.31 -29.71 -86.58
C SER A 333 -74.04 -28.81 -87.48
N GLU A 334 -73.75 -28.85 -88.75
CA GLU A 334 -74.72 -28.75 -89.81
C GLU A 334 -75.32 -30.07 -90.09
#